data_913d33313c3e7f5957e8fa8c66e24886
#
_entry.id   913d33313c3e7f5957e8fa8c66e24886
#
_cell.length_a   1.000
_cell.length_b   1.000
_cell.length_c   1.000
_cell.angle_alpha   90.00
_cell.angle_beta   90.00
_cell.angle_gamma   90.00
#
_symmetry.space_group_name_H-M   'P 1'
#
loop_
_entity.id
_entity.type
_entity.pdbx_description
1 polymer ?
#
loop_
_entity_poly.entity_id
_entity_poly.type
_entity_poly.pdbx_seq_one_letter_code
_entity_poly.pdbx_strand_id
1 'polypeptide(L)'
;MKLSIVTTLYYSSPYIQQFYERACAACASIPLRSAPGTFTDDLEFVFVNDGSPDDALDVAVRLAERDPRVKVVDLSRNFGHHKAAMTGLMHATGDLVFLIDVDLEEEPELVLGFYNEMQKHPRADVIYGVQDSRKGGFFERLSGDLYYRAFNALSSQKIPANLLMARLMTRRYVDALLLHRESELDISGLWTITGFEQVPVTVHKHSKPSTTYNLRRKIALTIRAVTAFSNRPLLYIAATGVVILGLSFLYFLYIMYVYFFVGTPPSGFTTLALSIWFLGGLTIFCLGVIAIYLSVIFTETKRRPYTIVRQIYQSEKPNVQ
;
A
#
# COMPACT_ATOMS: atom_id res chain seq x y z
N MET A 1 12.33 19.54 18.32
CA MET A 1 11.94 18.49 17.35
C MET A 1 10.48 18.21 17.59
N LYS A 2 9.67 18.30 16.54
CA LYS A 2 8.22 18.02 16.62
C LYS A 2 7.94 16.60 16.10
N LEU A 3 7.10 15.85 16.79
CA LEU A 3 6.67 14.50 16.41
C LEU A 3 5.16 14.52 16.09
N SER A 4 4.78 14.01 14.92
CA SER A 4 3.39 13.77 14.57
C SER A 4 3.09 12.28 14.63
N ILE A 5 2.02 11.88 15.31
CA ILE A 5 1.47 10.53 15.29
C ILE A 5 0.25 10.54 14.37
N VAL A 6 0.29 9.73 13.32
CA VAL A 6 -0.76 9.64 12.30
C VAL A 6 -1.42 8.28 12.38
N THR A 7 -2.74 8.26 12.45
CA THR A 7 -3.52 7.02 12.43
C THR A 7 -4.85 7.21 11.71
N THR A 8 -5.41 6.12 11.20
CA THR A 8 -6.70 6.11 10.50
C THR A 8 -7.78 5.45 11.34
N LEU A 9 -9.01 5.94 11.22
CA LEU A 9 -10.17 5.47 11.96
C LEU A 9 -11.19 4.85 11.02
N TYR A 10 -11.48 3.55 11.23
CA TYR A 10 -12.57 2.84 10.58
C TYR A 10 -12.97 1.63 11.43
N TYR A 11 -14.19 1.62 11.99
CA TYR A 11 -14.65 0.69 13.02
C TYR A 11 -13.71 0.63 14.24
N SER A 12 -13.25 1.79 14.71
CA SER A 12 -12.16 1.91 15.68
C SER A 12 -12.54 2.56 17.00
N SER A 13 -13.79 2.93 17.19
CA SER A 13 -14.27 3.60 18.39
C SER A 13 -13.74 3.01 19.72
N PRO A 14 -13.70 1.66 19.93
CA PRO A 14 -13.26 1.08 21.19
C PRO A 14 -11.77 1.26 21.49
N TYR A 15 -10.95 1.57 20.47
CA TYR A 15 -9.49 1.58 20.60
C TYR A 15 -8.91 2.98 20.77
N ILE A 16 -9.62 4.03 20.32
CA ILE A 16 -9.10 5.40 20.20
C ILE A 16 -8.55 5.93 21.50
N GLN A 17 -9.32 5.82 22.60
CA GLN A 17 -8.92 6.36 23.91
C GLN A 17 -7.67 5.66 24.44
N GLN A 18 -7.65 4.33 24.41
CA GLN A 18 -6.53 3.54 24.88
C GLN A 18 -5.28 3.77 24.02
N PHE A 19 -5.43 3.85 22.70
CA PHE A 19 -4.35 4.19 21.79
C PHE A 19 -3.73 5.53 22.14
N TYR A 20 -4.56 6.57 22.30
CA TYR A 20 -4.12 7.93 22.63
C TYR A 20 -3.33 7.96 23.95
N GLU A 21 -3.86 7.35 25.00
CA GLU A 21 -3.22 7.32 26.32
C GLU A 21 -1.85 6.59 26.28
N ARG A 22 -1.78 5.43 25.63
CA ARG A 22 -0.54 4.66 25.46
C ARG A 22 0.48 5.41 24.61
N ALA A 23 0.06 6.02 23.51
CA ALA A 23 0.92 6.82 22.67
C ALA A 23 1.48 8.06 23.40
N CYS A 24 0.65 8.75 24.19
CA CYS A 24 1.11 9.86 25.02
C CYS A 24 2.17 9.40 26.04
N ALA A 25 1.94 8.28 26.72
CA ALA A 25 2.89 7.72 27.69
C ALA A 25 4.22 7.33 27.03
N ALA A 26 4.18 6.70 25.86
CA ALA A 26 5.38 6.33 25.11
C ALA A 26 6.20 7.56 24.67
N CYS A 27 5.52 8.61 24.22
CA CYS A 27 6.17 9.84 23.75
C CYS A 27 6.80 10.67 24.88
N ALA A 28 6.35 10.49 26.13
CA ALA A 28 6.93 11.20 27.28
C ALA A 28 8.43 10.89 27.49
N SER A 29 8.91 9.75 27.01
CA SER A 29 10.32 9.34 27.08
C SER A 29 11.17 9.80 25.88
N ILE A 30 10.57 10.44 24.87
CA ILE A 30 11.27 10.96 23.70
C ILE A 30 11.68 12.41 24.01
N PRO A 31 12.95 12.84 23.77
CA PRO A 31 13.41 14.19 24.04
C PRO A 31 12.82 15.19 23.01
N LEU A 32 11.55 15.53 23.22
CA LEU A 32 10.88 16.63 22.54
C LEU A 32 11.34 17.94 23.20
N ARG A 33 11.29 19.09 22.50
CA ARG A 33 11.87 20.37 22.95
C ARG A 33 11.37 20.91 24.29
N SER A 34 10.21 20.45 24.77
CA SER A 34 9.52 21.01 25.92
C SER A 34 9.67 20.15 27.17
N ALA A 35 9.58 20.78 28.37
CA ALA A 35 9.70 20.10 29.64
C ALA A 35 8.57 19.08 29.87
N PRO A 36 8.85 17.96 30.60
CA PRO A 36 7.82 16.99 30.96
C PRO A 36 6.64 17.64 31.72
N GLY A 37 5.42 17.38 31.26
CA GLY A 37 4.19 17.81 31.96
C GLY A 37 3.55 19.11 31.42
N THR A 38 4.15 19.79 30.45
CA THR A 38 3.50 20.89 29.70
C THR A 38 2.87 20.36 28.43
N PHE A 39 1.71 20.89 28.03
CA PHE A 39 1.14 20.66 26.70
C PHE A 39 2.12 21.20 25.66
N THR A 40 2.86 20.29 25.04
CA THR A 40 3.99 20.69 24.21
C THR A 40 3.54 20.84 22.76
N ASP A 41 3.87 21.98 22.14
CA ASP A 41 3.70 22.20 20.71
C ASP A 41 4.49 21.19 19.86
N ASP A 42 5.29 20.36 20.48
CA ASP A 42 6.20 19.39 19.86
C ASP A 42 5.61 17.98 19.68
N LEU A 43 4.38 17.71 20.16
CA LEU A 43 3.65 16.48 19.90
C LEU A 43 2.32 16.78 19.23
N GLU A 44 2.01 16.11 18.14
CA GLU A 44 0.78 16.25 17.38
C GLU A 44 0.18 14.87 17.10
N PHE A 45 -1.13 14.74 17.26
CA PHE A 45 -1.90 13.57 16.85
C PHE A 45 -2.78 13.93 15.66
N VAL A 46 -2.69 13.16 14.57
CA VAL A 46 -3.54 13.32 13.39
C VAL A 46 -4.39 12.07 13.23
N PHE A 47 -5.65 12.15 13.64
CA PHE A 47 -6.64 11.10 13.45
C PHE A 47 -7.39 11.35 12.14
N VAL A 48 -7.40 10.38 11.23
CA VAL A 48 -8.12 10.49 9.95
C VAL A 48 -9.33 9.59 9.97
N ASN A 49 -10.53 10.17 10.06
CA ASN A 49 -11.76 9.41 9.95
C ASN A 49 -12.05 9.06 8.49
N ASP A 50 -11.93 7.79 8.11
CA ASP A 50 -12.20 7.30 6.75
C ASP A 50 -13.69 6.91 6.58
N GLY A 51 -14.58 7.81 6.98
CA GLY A 51 -16.02 7.58 6.88
C GLY A 51 -16.47 6.38 7.72
N SER A 52 -15.99 6.30 8.95
CA SER A 52 -16.35 5.21 9.87
C SER A 52 -17.84 5.22 10.16
N PRO A 53 -18.53 4.06 10.11
CA PRO A 53 -19.96 3.99 10.39
C PRO A 53 -20.28 3.89 11.89
N ASP A 54 -19.26 3.70 12.76
CA ASP A 54 -19.39 3.73 14.21
C ASP A 54 -19.19 5.16 14.75
N ASP A 55 -19.17 5.31 16.07
CA ASP A 55 -18.97 6.59 16.77
C ASP A 55 -17.50 7.02 16.90
N ALA A 56 -16.59 6.47 16.07
CA ALA A 56 -15.16 6.79 16.09
C ALA A 56 -14.89 8.28 15.85
N LEU A 57 -15.64 8.93 14.94
CA LEU A 57 -15.53 10.37 14.72
C LEU A 57 -15.85 11.16 15.98
N ASP A 58 -16.95 10.85 16.66
CA ASP A 58 -17.38 11.58 17.86
C ASP A 58 -16.39 11.40 19.02
N VAL A 59 -15.82 10.19 19.17
CA VAL A 59 -14.77 9.93 20.17
C VAL A 59 -13.52 10.75 19.89
N ALA A 60 -13.06 10.79 18.63
CA ALA A 60 -11.88 11.56 18.24
C ALA A 60 -12.10 13.08 18.37
N VAL A 61 -13.29 13.59 18.01
CA VAL A 61 -13.64 15.01 18.15
C VAL A 61 -13.63 15.41 19.62
N ARG A 62 -14.23 14.61 20.51
CA ARG A 62 -14.16 14.87 21.96
C ARG A 62 -12.72 14.91 22.49
N LEU A 63 -11.79 14.13 21.92
CA LEU A 63 -10.37 14.25 22.26
C LEU A 63 -9.78 15.56 21.76
N ALA A 64 -10.10 15.98 20.53
CA ALA A 64 -9.61 17.23 19.95
C ALA A 64 -10.12 18.47 20.71
N GLU A 65 -11.33 18.41 21.30
CA GLU A 65 -11.87 19.47 22.15
C GLU A 65 -11.11 19.61 23.47
N ARG A 66 -10.56 18.50 24.01
CA ARG A 66 -9.85 18.46 25.30
C ARG A 66 -8.35 18.69 25.16
N ASP A 67 -7.77 18.35 24.01
CA ASP A 67 -6.33 18.44 23.79
C ASP A 67 -6.03 19.12 22.44
N PRO A 68 -5.45 20.33 22.46
CA PRO A 68 -5.12 21.09 21.23
C PRO A 68 -4.04 20.41 20.36
N ARG A 69 -3.37 19.37 20.86
CA ARG A 69 -2.43 18.56 20.08
C ARG A 69 -3.14 17.60 19.13
N VAL A 70 -4.43 17.36 19.35
CA VAL A 70 -5.23 16.42 18.55
C VAL A 70 -5.89 17.16 17.40
N LYS A 71 -5.65 16.67 16.20
CA LYS A 71 -6.30 17.09 14.96
C LYS A 71 -7.08 15.91 14.38
N VAL A 72 -8.35 16.13 14.07
CA VAL A 72 -9.19 15.12 13.42
C VAL A 72 -9.50 15.58 12.01
N VAL A 73 -9.13 14.76 11.03
CA VAL A 73 -9.42 15.00 9.61
C VAL A 73 -10.57 14.07 9.21
N ASP A 74 -11.76 14.63 9.02
CA ASP A 74 -12.95 13.88 8.62
C ASP A 74 -13.08 13.81 7.11
N LEU A 75 -13.01 12.61 6.54
CA LEU A 75 -13.20 12.40 5.11
C LEU A 75 -14.69 12.33 4.76
N SER A 76 -15.04 12.80 3.56
CA SER A 76 -16.44 12.89 3.12
C SER A 76 -17.14 11.52 3.00
N ARG A 77 -16.38 10.43 2.86
CA ARG A 77 -16.81 9.03 2.80
C ARG A 77 -15.62 8.11 3.04
N ASN A 78 -15.83 6.81 3.05
CA ASN A 78 -14.73 5.85 3.00
C ASN A 78 -14.03 5.90 1.63
N PHE A 79 -12.71 6.16 1.65
CA PHE A 79 -11.81 6.18 0.49
C PHE A 79 -10.81 5.02 0.52
N GLY A 80 -10.72 4.32 1.63
CA GLY A 80 -9.82 3.21 1.88
C GLY A 80 -8.57 3.62 2.67
N HIS A 81 -8.13 2.69 3.50
CA HIS A 81 -7.07 2.86 4.50
C HIS A 81 -5.80 3.55 3.98
N HIS A 82 -5.27 3.12 2.82
CA HIS A 82 -4.03 3.70 2.26
C HIS A 82 -4.20 5.19 1.90
N LYS A 83 -5.35 5.56 1.33
CA LYS A 83 -5.64 6.95 0.97
C LYS A 83 -5.86 7.82 2.20
N ALA A 84 -6.52 7.27 3.22
CA ALA A 84 -6.69 7.95 4.50
C ALA A 84 -5.34 8.17 5.20
N ALA A 85 -4.44 7.16 5.20
CA ALA A 85 -3.10 7.29 5.76
C ALA A 85 -2.29 8.39 5.04
N MET A 86 -2.28 8.42 3.70
CA MET A 86 -1.63 9.49 2.94
C MET A 86 -2.21 10.86 3.24
N THR A 87 -3.53 10.95 3.45
CA THR A 87 -4.18 12.22 3.87
C THR A 87 -3.69 12.64 5.26
N GLY A 88 -3.56 11.69 6.19
CA GLY A 88 -3.01 11.97 7.51
C GLY A 88 -1.58 12.48 7.45
N LEU A 89 -0.72 11.87 6.63
CA LEU A 89 0.66 12.32 6.40
C LEU A 89 0.71 13.75 5.81
N MET A 90 -0.23 14.11 4.94
CA MET A 90 -0.35 15.46 4.37
C MET A 90 -0.70 16.51 5.43
N HIS A 91 -1.46 16.15 6.46
CA HIS A 91 -1.88 17.03 7.54
C HIS A 91 -0.93 17.03 8.75
N ALA A 92 0.04 16.14 8.78
CA ALA A 92 1.08 16.07 9.80
C ALA A 92 2.13 17.17 9.59
N THR A 93 2.58 17.82 10.66
CA THR A 93 3.50 18.95 10.61
C THR A 93 4.82 18.72 11.35
N GLY A 94 5.02 17.54 11.95
CA GLY A 94 6.22 17.19 12.72
C GLY A 94 7.47 17.01 11.88
N ASP A 95 8.63 17.21 12.50
CA ASP A 95 9.95 16.88 11.92
C ASP A 95 10.12 15.38 11.73
N LEU A 96 9.51 14.60 12.64
CA LEU A 96 9.32 13.16 12.55
C LEU A 96 7.83 12.85 12.49
N VAL A 97 7.47 11.85 11.69
CA VAL A 97 6.09 11.39 11.55
C VAL A 97 6.02 9.89 11.80
N PHE A 98 5.24 9.50 12.80
CA PHE A 98 4.98 8.11 13.13
C PHE A 98 3.60 7.72 12.61
N LEU A 99 3.56 6.82 11.64
CA LEU A 99 2.33 6.24 11.09
C LEU A 99 2.10 4.87 11.73
N ILE A 100 0.89 4.63 12.25
CA ILE A 100 0.53 3.36 12.91
C ILE A 100 -1.00 3.16 12.86
N ASP A 101 -1.45 1.92 12.90
CA ASP A 101 -2.87 1.58 13.01
C ASP A 101 -3.39 1.78 14.45
N VAL A 102 -4.65 2.21 14.58
CA VAL A 102 -5.27 2.52 15.88
C VAL A 102 -5.73 1.28 16.64
N ASP A 103 -5.81 0.12 16.00
CA ASP A 103 -6.49 -1.09 16.51
C ASP A 103 -5.71 -1.89 17.58
N LEU A 104 -4.54 -1.37 17.99
CA LEU A 104 -3.64 -1.94 19.00
C LEU A 104 -3.07 -3.33 18.62
N GLU A 105 -3.20 -3.78 17.38
CA GLU A 105 -2.46 -4.96 16.90
C GLU A 105 -0.96 -4.66 16.83
N GLU A 106 -0.61 -3.41 16.54
CA GLU A 106 0.72 -2.83 16.63
C GLU A 106 0.75 -1.91 17.85
N GLU A 107 1.71 -2.10 18.75
CA GLU A 107 1.76 -1.36 20.00
C GLU A 107 2.19 0.10 19.78
N PRO A 108 1.46 1.11 20.32
CA PRO A 108 1.86 2.52 20.22
C PRO A 108 3.27 2.81 20.76
N GLU A 109 3.73 2.01 21.72
CA GLU A 109 5.08 2.06 22.33
C GLU A 109 6.21 1.84 21.33
N LEU A 110 5.93 1.26 20.16
CA LEU A 110 6.91 1.11 19.08
C LEU A 110 7.54 2.43 18.66
N VAL A 111 6.86 3.57 18.86
CA VAL A 111 7.41 4.90 18.55
C VAL A 111 8.72 5.15 19.27
N LEU A 112 8.84 4.76 20.55
CA LEU A 112 10.06 4.92 21.34
C LEU A 112 11.17 3.99 20.83
N GLY A 113 10.83 2.75 20.53
CA GLY A 113 11.79 1.79 19.95
C GLY A 113 12.34 2.25 18.59
N PHE A 114 11.45 2.73 17.72
CA PHE A 114 11.83 3.24 16.40
C PHE A 114 12.63 4.54 16.49
N TYR A 115 12.30 5.42 17.44
CA TYR A 115 13.09 6.61 17.70
C TYR A 115 14.53 6.25 18.13
N ASN A 116 14.68 5.33 19.07
CA ASN A 116 16.00 4.88 19.53
C ASN A 116 16.79 4.21 18.40
N GLU A 117 16.11 3.46 17.53
CA GLU A 117 16.78 2.83 16.39
C GLU A 117 17.22 3.86 15.33
N MET A 118 16.40 4.90 15.09
CA MET A 118 16.74 6.01 14.20
C MET A 118 17.98 6.76 14.70
N GLN A 119 18.18 6.91 16.02
CA GLN A 119 19.39 7.53 16.59
C GLN A 119 20.66 6.70 16.32
N LYS A 120 20.55 5.38 16.21
CA LYS A 120 21.68 4.49 15.87
C LYS A 120 22.02 4.54 14.38
N HIS A 121 21.07 4.93 13.54
CA HIS A 121 21.21 5.01 12.08
C HIS A 121 21.02 6.45 11.57
N PRO A 122 22.00 7.36 11.72
CA PRO A 122 21.85 8.79 11.41
C PRO A 122 21.53 9.09 9.92
N ARG A 123 21.75 8.13 9.03
CA ARG A 123 21.44 8.26 7.60
C ARG A 123 20.03 7.76 7.27
N ALA A 124 19.40 6.97 8.15
CA ALA A 124 18.10 6.41 7.92
C ALA A 124 17.03 7.50 7.93
N ASP A 125 16.15 7.46 6.93
CA ASP A 125 14.97 8.31 6.83
C ASP A 125 13.71 7.63 7.33
N VAL A 126 13.73 6.29 7.36
CA VAL A 126 12.58 5.50 7.79
C VAL A 126 13.05 4.33 8.66
N ILE A 127 12.42 4.19 9.81
CA ILE A 127 12.43 2.96 10.61
C ILE A 127 11.05 2.34 10.49
N TYR A 128 10.97 1.07 10.09
CA TYR A 128 9.69 0.42 9.86
C TYR A 128 9.60 -0.98 10.46
N GLY A 129 8.38 -1.38 10.84
CA GLY A 129 8.11 -2.68 11.41
C GLY A 129 8.03 -3.79 10.36
N VAL A 130 8.66 -4.93 10.69
CA VAL A 130 8.54 -6.18 9.93
C VAL A 130 8.12 -7.28 10.90
N GLN A 131 7.07 -8.01 10.56
CA GLN A 131 6.62 -9.12 11.37
C GLN A 131 7.58 -10.29 11.31
N ASP A 132 8.00 -10.83 12.47
CA ASP A 132 9.01 -11.89 12.60
C ASP A 132 8.60 -13.19 11.89
N SER A 133 7.35 -13.63 12.00
CA SER A 133 6.89 -14.84 11.33
C SER A 133 5.40 -14.79 10.98
N ARG A 134 5.03 -15.27 9.79
CA ARG A 134 3.63 -15.56 9.46
C ARG A 134 3.15 -16.76 10.26
N LYS A 135 2.20 -16.55 11.17
CA LYS A 135 1.39 -17.62 11.75
C LYS A 135 0.37 -18.05 10.68
N GLY A 136 0.53 -19.24 10.11
CA GLY A 136 -0.41 -19.81 9.14
C GLY A 136 -0.10 -21.28 8.89
N GLY A 137 -1.12 -22.07 8.50
CA GLY A 137 -0.98 -23.46 8.13
C GLY A 137 -0.09 -23.65 6.89
N PHE A 138 0.36 -24.90 6.66
CA PHE A 138 1.24 -25.23 5.52
C PHE A 138 0.70 -24.71 4.16
N PHE A 139 -0.61 -24.84 3.92
CA PHE A 139 -1.26 -24.35 2.70
C PHE A 139 -1.26 -22.82 2.57
N GLU A 140 -1.39 -22.09 3.69
CA GLU A 140 -1.33 -20.61 3.69
C GLU A 140 0.08 -20.11 3.43
N ARG A 141 1.09 -20.79 3.96
CA ARG A 141 2.51 -20.48 3.68
C ARG A 141 2.85 -20.75 2.22
N LEU A 142 2.48 -21.93 1.69
CA LEU A 142 2.75 -22.31 0.30
C LEU A 142 2.04 -21.38 -0.69
N SER A 143 0.75 -21.06 -0.46
CA SER A 143 0.01 -20.12 -1.31
C SER A 143 0.54 -18.70 -1.22
N GLY A 144 1.01 -18.27 -0.04
CA GLY A 144 1.66 -16.98 0.16
C GLY A 144 3.01 -16.90 -0.56
N ASP A 145 3.85 -17.92 -0.45
CA ASP A 145 5.15 -17.96 -1.14
C ASP A 145 4.99 -17.98 -2.66
N LEU A 146 4.04 -18.77 -3.18
CA LEU A 146 3.71 -18.79 -4.60
C LEU A 146 3.21 -17.43 -5.08
N TYR A 147 2.36 -16.78 -4.29
CA TYR A 147 1.87 -15.43 -4.54
C TYR A 147 3.04 -14.43 -4.65
N TYR A 148 3.94 -14.38 -3.64
CA TYR A 148 5.07 -13.44 -3.66
C TYR A 148 6.08 -13.74 -4.76
N ARG A 149 6.31 -15.02 -5.09
CA ARG A 149 7.16 -15.39 -6.24
C ARG A 149 6.56 -14.92 -7.56
N ALA A 150 5.26 -15.16 -7.77
CA ALA A 150 4.54 -14.70 -8.95
C ALA A 150 4.49 -13.18 -9.02
N PHE A 151 4.19 -12.51 -7.89
CA PHE A 151 4.20 -11.06 -7.79
C PHE A 151 5.59 -10.47 -8.11
N ASN A 152 6.65 -10.98 -7.48
CA ASN A 152 8.01 -10.50 -7.71
C ASN A 152 8.54 -10.83 -9.12
N ALA A 153 8.06 -11.90 -9.77
CA ALA A 153 8.36 -12.19 -11.16
C ALA A 153 7.66 -11.22 -12.13
N LEU A 154 6.42 -10.85 -11.81
CA LEU A 154 5.60 -9.93 -12.61
C LEU A 154 5.81 -8.45 -12.25
N SER A 155 6.30 -8.15 -11.05
CA SER A 155 6.58 -6.78 -10.60
C SER A 155 8.01 -6.37 -10.92
N SER A 156 8.21 -5.11 -11.28
CA SER A 156 9.54 -4.50 -11.41
C SER A 156 10.16 -4.17 -10.05
N GLN A 157 9.36 -4.10 -8.98
CA GLN A 157 9.77 -3.76 -7.62
C GLN A 157 9.63 -4.98 -6.69
N LYS A 158 10.65 -5.23 -5.87
CA LYS A 158 10.60 -6.24 -4.82
C LYS A 158 10.04 -5.60 -3.56
N ILE A 159 8.79 -5.91 -3.24
CA ILE A 159 8.19 -5.48 -1.97
C ILE A 159 8.61 -6.47 -0.88
N PRO A 160 9.20 -5.99 0.23
CA PRO A 160 9.50 -6.85 1.37
C PRO A 160 8.23 -7.54 1.88
N ALA A 161 8.35 -8.83 2.21
CA ALA A 161 7.24 -9.57 2.81
C ALA A 161 7.00 -9.11 4.26
N ASN A 162 5.77 -9.22 4.73
CA ASN A 162 5.39 -8.97 6.14
C ASN A 162 5.61 -7.52 6.63
N LEU A 163 5.52 -6.52 5.74
CA LEU A 163 5.52 -5.12 6.13
C LEU A 163 4.35 -4.80 7.05
N LEU A 164 4.63 -4.06 8.12
CA LEU A 164 3.64 -3.46 9.00
C LEU A 164 3.37 -2.00 8.60
N MET A 165 2.25 -1.46 9.11
CA MET A 165 1.96 -0.03 8.94
C MET A 165 2.86 0.84 9.80
N ALA A 166 3.25 0.36 11.00
CA ALA A 166 4.10 1.11 11.92
C ALA A 166 5.43 1.51 11.27
N ARG A 167 5.63 2.83 11.17
CA ARG A 167 6.86 3.43 10.66
C ARG A 167 7.10 4.82 11.17
N LEU A 168 8.35 5.11 11.53
CA LEU A 168 8.82 6.42 11.87
C LEU A 168 9.60 7.00 10.70
N MET A 169 9.19 8.17 10.23
CA MET A 169 9.68 8.80 9.00
C MET A 169 10.19 10.20 9.26
N THR A 170 11.26 10.60 8.60
CA THR A 170 11.70 12.00 8.57
C THR A 170 10.75 12.86 7.72
N ARG A 171 10.67 14.16 8.01
CA ARG A 171 9.87 15.12 7.21
C ARG A 171 10.27 15.06 5.74
N ARG A 172 11.56 15.06 5.42
CA ARG A 172 12.04 15.02 4.02
C ARG A 172 11.55 13.77 3.28
N TYR A 173 11.45 12.62 3.97
CA TYR A 173 10.90 11.40 3.36
C TYR A 173 9.39 11.53 3.13
N VAL A 174 8.66 12.04 4.12
CA VAL A 174 7.21 12.25 4.00
C VAL A 174 6.89 13.21 2.87
N ASP A 175 7.64 14.31 2.75
CA ASP A 175 7.45 15.28 1.67
C ASP A 175 7.71 14.65 0.29
N ALA A 176 8.76 13.81 0.17
CA ALA A 176 9.01 13.06 -1.07
C ALA A 176 7.91 12.02 -1.36
N LEU A 177 7.43 11.30 -0.34
CA LEU A 177 6.33 10.34 -0.48
C LEU A 177 5.04 11.02 -0.96
N LEU A 178 4.74 12.24 -0.48
CA LEU A 178 3.55 13.01 -0.84
C LEU A 178 3.61 13.60 -2.26
N LEU A 179 4.74 13.53 -2.97
CA LEU A 179 4.82 13.84 -4.40
C LEU A 179 4.07 12.83 -5.27
N HIS A 180 3.91 11.60 -4.78
CA HIS A 180 3.13 10.56 -5.46
C HIS A 180 1.64 10.88 -5.35
N ARG A 181 0.98 11.09 -6.49
CA ARG A 181 -0.45 11.45 -6.58
C ARG A 181 -1.27 10.44 -7.35
N GLU A 182 -0.88 9.18 -7.23
CA GLU A 182 -1.52 8.08 -7.93
C GLU A 182 -2.95 7.84 -7.42
N SER A 183 -3.90 7.65 -8.33
CA SER A 183 -5.30 7.38 -7.97
C SER A 183 -5.51 5.97 -7.43
N GLU A 184 -4.78 4.99 -7.98
CA GLU A 184 -4.72 3.60 -7.51
C GLU A 184 -3.53 3.45 -6.55
N LEU A 185 -3.75 3.83 -5.29
CA LEU A 185 -2.72 3.97 -4.28
C LEU A 185 -2.47 2.64 -3.56
N ASP A 186 -1.31 2.02 -3.78
CA ASP A 186 -0.74 1.00 -2.92
C ASP A 186 0.45 1.59 -2.16
N ILE A 187 0.22 1.93 -0.89
CA ILE A 187 1.20 2.60 -0.06
C ILE A 187 2.48 1.78 0.12
N SER A 188 2.38 0.44 0.13
CA SER A 188 3.55 -0.46 0.27
C SER A 188 4.50 -0.35 -0.91
N GLY A 189 3.96 -0.24 -2.12
CA GLY A 189 4.73 0.01 -3.33
C GLY A 189 5.37 1.39 -3.31
N LEU A 190 4.60 2.42 -2.93
CA LEU A 190 5.10 3.80 -2.83
C LEU A 190 6.26 3.92 -1.85
N TRP A 191 6.19 3.26 -0.70
CA TRP A 191 7.31 3.24 0.26
C TRP A 191 8.61 2.73 -0.36
N THR A 192 8.51 1.73 -1.23
CA THR A 192 9.69 1.14 -1.88
C THR A 192 10.24 2.05 -2.98
N ILE A 193 9.37 2.62 -3.82
CA ILE A 193 9.81 3.44 -4.95
C ILE A 193 10.25 4.85 -4.56
N THR A 194 9.76 5.37 -3.42
CA THR A 194 10.25 6.65 -2.88
C THR A 194 11.74 6.60 -2.54
N GLY A 195 12.29 5.41 -2.31
CA GLY A 195 13.71 5.23 -2.02
C GLY A 195 14.08 5.65 -0.60
N PHE A 196 15.18 6.38 -0.45
CA PHE A 196 15.78 6.75 0.83
C PHE A 196 16.31 5.54 1.63
N GLU A 197 17.06 5.79 2.70
CA GLU A 197 17.55 4.72 3.56
C GLU A 197 16.47 4.31 4.57
N GLN A 198 16.02 3.05 4.46
CA GLN A 198 14.97 2.48 5.29
C GLN A 198 15.49 1.28 6.08
N VAL A 199 15.36 1.30 7.40
CA VAL A 199 15.86 0.25 8.29
C VAL A 199 14.69 -0.56 8.87
N PRO A 200 14.66 -1.89 8.66
CA PRO A 200 13.63 -2.76 9.22
C PRO A 200 13.90 -3.05 10.70
N VAL A 201 12.85 -3.07 11.49
CA VAL A 201 12.85 -3.53 12.89
C VAL A 201 11.85 -4.66 13.05
N THR A 202 12.28 -5.77 13.63
CA THR A 202 11.41 -6.90 13.90
C THR A 202 10.41 -6.56 15.02
N VAL A 203 9.12 -6.72 14.73
CA VAL A 203 8.03 -6.42 15.64
C VAL A 203 7.16 -7.66 15.84
N HIS A 204 6.78 -7.93 17.08
CA HIS A 204 5.80 -8.95 17.41
C HIS A 204 4.38 -8.35 17.29
N LYS A 205 3.58 -8.88 16.35
CA LYS A 205 2.19 -8.45 16.16
C LYS A 205 1.24 -9.34 16.98
N HIS A 206 0.36 -8.70 17.75
CA HIS A 206 -0.75 -9.40 18.41
C HIS A 206 -1.81 -9.75 17.36
N SER A 207 -1.98 -11.06 17.08
CA SER A 207 -2.91 -11.50 16.02
C SER A 207 -4.35 -11.60 16.52
N LYS A 208 -5.27 -10.92 15.84
CA LYS A 208 -6.70 -11.28 15.87
C LYS A 208 -6.95 -12.56 15.04
N PRO A 209 -8.02 -13.34 15.37
CA PRO A 209 -8.38 -14.50 14.54
C PRO A 209 -8.57 -14.08 13.08
N SER A 210 -7.95 -14.86 12.17
CA SER A 210 -7.82 -14.57 10.75
C SER A 210 -9.14 -14.20 10.06
N THR A 211 -9.19 -13.07 9.40
CA THR A 211 -10.22 -12.74 8.42
C THR A 211 -10.03 -13.62 7.18
N THR A 212 -11.01 -14.45 6.88
CA THR A 212 -11.01 -15.32 5.69
C THR A 212 -11.15 -14.46 4.43
N TYR A 213 -10.03 -14.04 3.85
CA TYR A 213 -10.04 -13.33 2.57
C TYR A 213 -10.50 -14.27 1.44
N ASN A 214 -11.58 -13.89 0.75
CA ASN A 214 -12.09 -14.60 -0.42
C ASN A 214 -11.02 -14.59 -1.54
N LEU A 215 -10.75 -15.76 -2.16
CA LEU A 215 -9.76 -15.95 -3.21
C LEU A 215 -9.91 -14.94 -4.37
N ARG A 216 -11.14 -14.62 -4.76
CA ARG A 216 -11.44 -13.62 -5.80
C ARG A 216 -10.89 -12.23 -5.44
N ARG A 217 -11.00 -11.84 -4.17
CA ARG A 217 -10.49 -10.56 -3.69
C ARG A 217 -8.96 -10.53 -3.70
N LYS A 218 -8.32 -11.64 -3.33
CA LYS A 218 -6.84 -11.78 -3.41
C LYS A 218 -6.34 -11.62 -4.84
N ILE A 219 -6.97 -12.30 -5.82
CA ILE A 219 -6.63 -12.21 -7.25
C ILE A 219 -6.80 -10.77 -7.76
N ALA A 220 -7.92 -10.12 -7.45
CA ALA A 220 -8.17 -8.75 -7.87
C ALA A 220 -7.13 -7.76 -7.32
N LEU A 221 -6.74 -7.90 -6.04
CA LEU A 221 -5.68 -7.09 -5.43
C LEU A 221 -4.32 -7.33 -6.09
N THR A 222 -4.00 -8.61 -6.43
CA THR A 222 -2.77 -8.94 -7.15
C THR A 222 -2.70 -8.27 -8.51
N ILE A 223 -3.79 -8.37 -9.29
CA ILE A 223 -3.84 -7.75 -10.63
C ILE A 223 -3.63 -6.24 -10.50
N ARG A 224 -4.32 -5.57 -9.57
CA ARG A 224 -4.16 -4.13 -9.34
C ARG A 224 -2.72 -3.76 -8.96
N ALA A 225 -2.12 -4.47 -8.00
CA ALA A 225 -0.76 -4.19 -7.58
C ALA A 225 0.27 -4.43 -8.70
N VAL A 226 0.13 -5.51 -9.47
CA VAL A 226 1.02 -5.78 -10.62
C VAL A 226 0.86 -4.72 -11.70
N THR A 227 -0.37 -4.34 -12.06
CA THR A 227 -0.62 -3.35 -13.13
C THR A 227 -0.25 -1.93 -12.75
N ALA A 228 -0.28 -1.59 -11.43
CA ALA A 228 0.15 -0.28 -10.95
C ALA A 228 1.67 -0.09 -11.03
N PHE A 229 2.46 -1.15 -10.75
CA PHE A 229 3.92 -1.03 -10.59
C PHE A 229 4.75 -1.77 -11.65
N SER A 230 4.12 -2.40 -12.65
CA SER A 230 4.87 -3.21 -13.61
C SER A 230 4.26 -3.22 -15.01
N ASN A 231 5.13 -3.06 -16.01
CA ASN A 231 4.80 -3.28 -17.42
C ASN A 231 5.19 -4.69 -17.91
N ARG A 232 5.77 -5.53 -17.06
CA ARG A 232 6.22 -6.90 -17.44
C ARG A 232 5.12 -7.76 -18.07
N PRO A 233 3.86 -7.75 -17.61
CA PRO A 233 2.80 -8.50 -18.27
C PRO A 233 2.60 -8.11 -19.73
N LEU A 234 2.72 -6.82 -20.07
CA LEU A 234 2.64 -6.37 -21.48
C LEU A 234 3.83 -6.86 -22.29
N LEU A 235 5.03 -6.85 -21.71
CA LEU A 235 6.23 -7.36 -22.37
C LEU A 235 6.14 -8.86 -22.60
N TYR A 236 5.59 -9.64 -21.66
CA TYR A 236 5.37 -11.08 -21.86
C TYR A 236 4.35 -11.36 -22.97
N ILE A 237 3.28 -10.57 -23.06
CA ILE A 237 2.33 -10.67 -24.17
C ILE A 237 3.04 -10.39 -25.50
N ALA A 238 3.82 -9.33 -25.58
CA ALA A 238 4.58 -9.00 -26.78
C ALA A 238 5.57 -10.11 -27.16
N ALA A 239 6.32 -10.65 -26.19
CA ALA A 239 7.25 -11.75 -26.40
C ALA A 239 6.53 -13.02 -26.86
N THR A 240 5.37 -13.34 -26.28
CA THR A 240 4.53 -14.48 -26.71
C THR A 240 4.07 -14.30 -28.15
N GLY A 241 3.66 -13.09 -28.53
CA GLY A 241 3.30 -12.76 -29.91
C GLY A 241 4.45 -13.00 -30.90
N VAL A 242 5.66 -12.58 -30.55
CA VAL A 242 6.87 -12.81 -31.36
C VAL A 242 7.17 -14.31 -31.52
N VAL A 243 7.06 -15.09 -30.42
CA VAL A 243 7.26 -16.55 -30.47
C VAL A 243 6.23 -17.22 -31.37
N ILE A 244 4.95 -16.87 -31.26
CA ILE A 244 3.89 -17.42 -32.11
C ILE A 244 4.12 -17.04 -33.57
N LEU A 245 4.52 -15.81 -33.85
CA LEU A 245 4.87 -15.38 -35.22
C LEU A 245 6.02 -16.20 -35.79
N GLY A 246 7.07 -16.43 -35.00
CA GLY A 246 8.21 -17.28 -35.38
C GLY A 246 7.80 -18.73 -35.67
N LEU A 247 6.99 -19.34 -34.79
CA LEU A 247 6.47 -20.69 -35.01
C LEU A 247 5.56 -20.78 -36.24
N SER A 248 4.71 -19.79 -36.45
CA SER A 248 3.84 -19.70 -37.62
C SER A 248 4.66 -19.58 -38.93
N PHE A 249 5.74 -18.82 -38.89
CA PHE A 249 6.65 -18.68 -40.04
C PHE A 249 7.39 -20.00 -40.33
N LEU A 250 7.87 -20.70 -39.32
CA LEU A 250 8.48 -22.02 -39.48
C LEU A 250 7.48 -23.04 -40.03
N TYR A 251 6.23 -23.00 -39.56
CA TYR A 251 5.17 -23.85 -40.08
C TYR A 251 4.83 -23.53 -41.53
N PHE A 252 4.80 -22.24 -41.90
CA PHE A 252 4.65 -21.81 -43.29
C PHE A 252 5.76 -22.38 -44.17
N LEU A 253 7.02 -22.29 -43.76
CA LEU A 253 8.16 -22.84 -44.53
C LEU A 253 8.03 -24.37 -44.66
N TYR A 254 7.57 -25.07 -43.62
CA TYR A 254 7.31 -26.51 -43.67
C TYR A 254 6.22 -26.87 -44.71
N ILE A 255 5.10 -26.13 -44.72
CA ILE A 255 4.03 -26.35 -45.74
C ILE A 255 4.54 -26.10 -47.15
N MET A 256 5.33 -25.04 -47.38
CA MET A 256 5.95 -24.75 -48.66
C MET A 256 6.88 -25.89 -49.11
N TYR A 257 7.69 -26.42 -48.19
CA TYR A 257 8.54 -27.57 -48.47
C TYR A 257 7.72 -28.79 -48.91
N VAL A 258 6.67 -29.17 -48.13
CA VAL A 258 5.79 -30.31 -48.45
C VAL A 258 5.11 -30.09 -49.82
N TYR A 259 4.63 -28.88 -50.09
CA TYR A 259 3.99 -28.58 -51.37
C TYR A 259 4.91 -28.79 -52.59
N PHE A 260 6.16 -28.29 -52.50
CA PHE A 260 7.09 -28.37 -53.64
C PHE A 260 7.78 -29.73 -53.79
N PHE A 261 8.02 -30.49 -52.73
CA PHE A 261 8.86 -31.68 -52.73
C PHE A 261 8.12 -32.99 -52.44
N VAL A 262 6.96 -32.93 -51.75
CA VAL A 262 6.20 -34.16 -51.36
C VAL A 262 4.91 -34.31 -52.17
N GLY A 263 4.33 -33.23 -52.70
CA GLY A 263 3.20 -33.28 -53.63
C GLY A 263 1.81 -33.50 -53.05
N THR A 264 1.67 -33.80 -51.76
CA THR A 264 0.36 -34.01 -51.09
C THR A 264 0.29 -33.25 -49.78
N PRO A 265 -0.26 -32.03 -49.77
CA PRO A 265 -0.46 -31.30 -48.53
C PRO A 265 -1.46 -32.03 -47.61
N PRO A 266 -1.24 -32.09 -46.27
CA PRO A 266 -2.18 -32.71 -45.36
C PRO A 266 -3.54 -32.01 -45.40
N SER A 267 -4.63 -32.79 -45.25
CA SER A 267 -6.00 -32.23 -45.17
C SER A 267 -6.09 -31.24 -44.01
N GLY A 268 -6.31 -29.96 -44.31
CA GLY A 268 -6.07 -28.85 -43.38
C GLY A 268 -7.27 -28.36 -42.56
N PHE A 269 -8.49 -28.91 -42.75
CA PHE A 269 -9.71 -28.37 -42.16
C PHE A 269 -9.64 -28.29 -40.62
N THR A 270 -9.27 -29.38 -39.94
CA THR A 270 -9.18 -29.42 -38.47
C THR A 270 -8.08 -28.48 -37.96
N THR A 271 -6.93 -28.45 -38.62
CA THR A 271 -5.82 -27.57 -38.27
C THR A 271 -6.23 -26.10 -38.46
N LEU A 272 -6.92 -25.77 -39.54
CA LEU A 272 -7.43 -24.42 -39.80
C LEU A 272 -8.46 -23.99 -38.72
N ALA A 273 -9.43 -24.82 -38.45
CA ALA A 273 -10.44 -24.53 -37.42
C ALA A 273 -9.82 -24.31 -36.03
N LEU A 274 -8.95 -25.22 -35.59
CA LEU A 274 -8.24 -25.08 -34.31
C LEU A 274 -7.36 -23.83 -34.25
N SER A 275 -6.66 -23.52 -35.34
CA SER A 275 -5.82 -22.29 -35.41
C SER A 275 -6.64 -21.02 -35.29
N ILE A 276 -7.81 -20.94 -35.92
CA ILE A 276 -8.70 -19.78 -35.83
C ILE A 276 -9.20 -19.60 -34.40
N TRP A 277 -9.68 -20.67 -33.76
CA TRP A 277 -10.16 -20.60 -32.36
C TRP A 277 -9.03 -20.25 -31.38
N PHE A 278 -7.84 -20.84 -31.55
CA PHE A 278 -6.69 -20.56 -30.70
C PHE A 278 -6.21 -19.10 -30.86
N LEU A 279 -6.00 -18.65 -32.09
CA LEU A 279 -5.57 -17.28 -32.35
C LEU A 279 -6.64 -16.27 -31.94
N GLY A 280 -7.92 -16.55 -32.19
CA GLY A 280 -9.02 -15.70 -31.73
C GLY A 280 -9.08 -15.58 -30.21
N GLY A 281 -8.99 -16.69 -29.49
CA GLY A 281 -8.94 -16.71 -28.03
C GLY A 281 -7.73 -15.99 -27.48
N LEU A 282 -6.54 -16.19 -28.05
CA LEU A 282 -5.30 -15.50 -27.68
C LEU A 282 -5.41 -13.99 -27.90
N THR A 283 -5.98 -13.58 -29.05
CA THR A 283 -6.19 -12.15 -29.36
C THR A 283 -7.10 -11.49 -28.34
N ILE A 284 -8.23 -12.12 -28.00
CA ILE A 284 -9.17 -11.61 -26.98
C ILE A 284 -8.48 -11.52 -25.60
N PHE A 285 -7.67 -12.52 -25.24
CA PHE A 285 -6.90 -12.49 -24.00
C PHE A 285 -5.91 -11.31 -23.96
N CYS A 286 -5.13 -11.11 -25.02
CA CYS A 286 -4.18 -10.01 -25.14
C CYS A 286 -4.89 -8.64 -25.06
N LEU A 287 -6.00 -8.48 -25.77
CA LEU A 287 -6.83 -7.27 -25.70
C LEU A 287 -7.38 -7.04 -24.28
N GLY A 288 -7.79 -8.10 -23.59
CA GLY A 288 -8.23 -8.04 -22.19
C GLY A 288 -7.14 -7.49 -21.26
N VAL A 289 -5.90 -7.96 -21.39
CA VAL A 289 -4.78 -7.43 -20.59
C VAL A 289 -4.50 -5.98 -20.94
N ILE A 290 -4.47 -5.61 -22.22
CA ILE A 290 -4.30 -4.21 -22.66
C ILE A 290 -5.41 -3.33 -22.07
N ALA A 291 -6.67 -3.80 -22.08
CA ALA A 291 -7.81 -3.08 -21.52
C ALA A 291 -7.65 -2.80 -20.02
N ILE A 292 -7.06 -3.72 -19.24
CA ILE A 292 -6.76 -3.51 -17.82
C ILE A 292 -5.78 -2.33 -17.66
N TYR A 293 -4.68 -2.30 -18.40
CA TYR A 293 -3.71 -1.19 -18.34
C TYR A 293 -4.33 0.13 -18.81
N LEU A 294 -5.13 0.08 -19.87
CA LEU A 294 -5.85 1.27 -20.35
C LEU A 294 -6.82 1.82 -19.30
N SER A 295 -7.47 0.94 -18.52
CA SER A 295 -8.32 1.33 -17.39
C SER A 295 -7.55 2.06 -16.29
N VAL A 296 -6.32 1.62 -15.97
CA VAL A 296 -5.44 2.31 -15.02
C VAL A 296 -5.06 3.69 -15.56
N ILE A 297 -4.59 3.77 -16.80
CA ILE A 297 -4.25 5.04 -17.47
C ILE A 297 -5.45 5.99 -17.47
N PHE A 298 -6.65 5.50 -17.80
CA PHE A 298 -7.87 6.29 -17.80
C PHE A 298 -8.20 6.85 -16.42
N THR A 299 -7.96 6.08 -15.35
CA THR A 299 -8.17 6.53 -13.98
C THR A 299 -7.17 7.62 -13.60
N GLU A 300 -5.89 7.45 -13.95
CA GLU A 300 -4.83 8.41 -13.67
C GLU A 300 -4.98 9.73 -14.46
N THR A 301 -5.40 9.66 -15.72
CA THR A 301 -5.59 10.87 -16.55
C THR A 301 -6.70 11.78 -16.05
N LYS A 302 -7.67 11.25 -15.27
CA LYS A 302 -8.73 12.07 -14.64
C LYS A 302 -8.20 13.00 -13.54
N ARG A 303 -7.03 12.74 -12.97
CA ARG A 303 -6.38 13.55 -11.91
C ARG A 303 -7.33 13.90 -10.76
N ARG A 304 -8.23 12.99 -10.40
CA ARG A 304 -9.15 13.19 -9.29
C ARG A 304 -8.39 13.16 -7.97
N PRO A 305 -8.72 14.04 -6.99
CA PRO A 305 -8.13 13.95 -5.67
C PRO A 305 -8.44 12.56 -5.09
N TYR A 306 -7.44 11.93 -4.47
CA TYR A 306 -7.64 10.59 -3.91
C TYR A 306 -8.51 10.58 -2.65
N THR A 307 -8.63 11.71 -1.94
CA THR A 307 -9.58 11.91 -0.84
C THR A 307 -10.22 13.29 -0.91
N ILE A 308 -11.36 13.45 -0.26
CA ILE A 308 -12.04 14.75 -0.06
C ILE A 308 -12.24 14.89 1.45
N VAL A 309 -11.61 15.89 2.05
CA VAL A 309 -11.79 16.25 3.45
C VAL A 309 -13.12 17.02 3.57
N ARG A 310 -14.00 16.53 4.45
CA ARG A 310 -15.26 17.19 4.78
C ARG A 310 -15.03 18.30 5.77
N GLN A 311 -14.28 18.01 6.84
CA GLN A 311 -14.02 18.95 7.92
C GLN A 311 -12.75 18.56 8.67
N ILE A 312 -12.11 19.56 9.28
CA ILE A 312 -10.98 19.38 10.21
C ILE A 312 -11.44 19.91 11.55
N TYR A 313 -11.32 19.07 12.60
CA TYR A 313 -11.59 19.45 13.97
C TYR A 313 -10.26 19.60 14.71
N GLN A 314 -10.03 20.75 15.30
CA GLN A 314 -8.88 21.04 16.14
C GLN A 314 -9.29 22.16 17.10
N SER A 315 -9.01 22.02 18.37
CA SER A 315 -9.23 23.11 19.34
C SER A 315 -8.25 24.25 19.03
N GLU A 316 -8.74 25.49 19.11
CA GLU A 316 -7.84 26.65 19.06
C GLU A 316 -6.90 26.60 20.27
N LYS A 317 -5.61 26.85 20.04
CA LYS A 317 -4.66 26.98 21.14
C LYS A 317 -5.11 28.13 22.03
N PRO A 318 -5.14 27.96 23.37
CA PRO A 318 -5.34 29.08 24.24
C PRO A 318 -4.25 30.12 23.95
N ASN A 319 -4.65 31.32 23.56
CA ASN A 319 -3.73 32.45 23.45
C ASN A 319 -3.06 32.66 24.81
N VAL A 320 -1.82 32.21 24.95
CA VAL A 320 -0.96 32.55 26.08
C VAL A 320 -0.58 34.01 25.85
N GLN A 321 -1.31 34.92 26.53
CA GLN A 321 -0.91 36.33 26.65
C GLN A 321 0.32 36.44 27.55
#